data_412a128b042035efaeca872463075a2d
#
_entry.id   412a128b042035efaeca872463075a2d
#
_cell.length_a   1.000
_cell.length_b   1.000
_cell.length_c   1.000
_cell.angle_alpha   90.00
_cell.angle_beta   90.00
_cell.angle_gamma   90.00
#
_symmetry.space_group_name_H-M   'P 1'
#
loop_
_entity.id
_entity.type
_entity.pdbx_description
1 polymer ?
#
loop_
_entity_poly.entity_id
_entity_poly.type
_entity_poly.pdbx_seq_one_letter_code
_entity_poly.pdbx_strand_id
1 'polypeptide(L)'
;IFILIMLAIILYEVTEISNKTINRNYVSFDLNNIRNPQIKRLMRYLDNFYASILLSIKKDERLHLINNDNRDELPDSKLIGKTTNYSENLYPKKNNGKDWTRNYGGHSSNRFSNLKIINKINVNELEVAWHYKIKGETNYDIQSNAIVANNKIFIPSYNKKIITLDARTGEFIWEFNLEDYAPRRGMIFFPKKSNEPPKLFFSSYKKLIAINAETGKKIKKFGKDGTVKLKRPSITSPAIFEEKLIITTSEPSVEIYSLNNGKLLWKFILM
;
A
#
# COMPACT_ATOMS: atom_id res chain seq x y z
N ILE A 1 16.97 -31.98 24.72
CA ILE A 1 16.07 -32.88 23.97
C ILE A 1 15.29 -32.05 22.93
N PHE A 2 14.57 -31.00 23.30
CA PHE A 2 13.74 -30.20 22.37
C PHE A 2 14.56 -29.53 21.24
N ILE A 3 15.75 -28.99 21.56
CA ILE A 3 16.67 -28.40 20.57
C ILE A 3 17.18 -29.44 19.59
N LEU A 4 17.46 -30.66 20.06
CA LEU A 4 17.92 -31.78 19.22
C LEU A 4 16.81 -32.28 18.29
N ILE A 5 15.56 -32.31 18.76
CA ILE A 5 14.38 -32.64 17.93
C ILE A 5 14.18 -31.57 16.85
N MET A 6 14.30 -30.30 17.20
CA MET A 6 14.20 -29.18 16.24
C MET A 6 15.33 -29.21 15.19
N LEU A 7 16.55 -29.50 15.62
CA LEU A 7 17.69 -29.71 14.69
C LEU A 7 17.46 -30.90 13.77
N ALA A 8 16.93 -32.01 14.27
CA ALA A 8 16.61 -33.19 13.46
C ALA A 8 15.50 -32.89 12.43
N ILE A 9 14.46 -32.12 12.80
CA ILE A 9 13.41 -31.69 11.88
C ILE A 9 13.98 -30.77 10.79
N ILE A 10 14.83 -29.83 11.17
CA ILE A 10 15.47 -28.92 10.22
C ILE A 10 16.36 -29.68 9.25
N LEU A 11 17.18 -30.65 9.75
CA LEU A 11 18.04 -31.50 8.93
C LEU A 11 17.22 -32.41 8.00
N TYR A 12 16.14 -32.99 8.49
CA TYR A 12 15.25 -33.83 7.70
C TYR A 12 14.60 -33.02 6.55
N GLU A 13 14.08 -31.83 6.81
CA GLU A 13 13.46 -30.99 5.79
C GLU A 13 14.50 -30.44 4.79
N VAL A 14 15.70 -30.11 5.23
CA VAL A 14 16.80 -29.68 4.33
C VAL A 14 17.22 -30.84 3.40
N THR A 15 17.21 -32.09 3.88
CA THR A 15 17.51 -33.27 3.04
C THR A 15 16.35 -33.62 2.09
N GLU A 16 15.11 -33.43 2.47
CA GLU A 16 13.96 -33.61 1.55
C GLU A 16 13.87 -32.53 0.47
N ILE A 17 14.22 -31.28 0.79
CA ILE A 17 14.27 -30.18 -0.18
C ILE A 17 15.34 -30.42 -1.26
N SER A 18 16.44 -31.10 -0.93
CA SER A 18 17.45 -31.47 -1.91
C SER A 18 17.00 -32.56 -2.91
N ASN A 19 15.91 -33.25 -2.62
CA ASN A 19 15.46 -34.43 -3.39
C ASN A 19 14.07 -34.28 -4.08
N LYS A 20 13.32 -33.20 -3.86
CA LYS A 20 12.00 -33.02 -4.49
C LYS A 20 11.75 -31.59 -4.94
N THR A 21 11.33 -31.46 -6.17
CA THR A 21 10.71 -30.29 -6.80
C THR A 21 9.75 -29.58 -5.84
N ILE A 22 9.99 -28.31 -5.64
CA ILE A 22 9.42 -27.33 -4.72
C ILE A 22 7.90 -27.47 -4.56
N ASN A 23 7.45 -28.07 -3.47
CA ASN A 23 6.09 -27.90 -3.01
C ASN A 23 6.07 -26.87 -1.86
N ARG A 24 5.17 -25.87 -1.95
CA ARG A 24 5.18 -24.61 -1.18
C ARG A 24 4.74 -24.71 0.29
N ASN A 25 4.81 -25.85 0.93
CA ASN A 25 4.34 -26.03 2.30
C ASN A 25 5.52 -26.01 3.27
N TYR A 26 5.89 -24.84 3.82
CA TYR A 26 6.69 -24.84 5.04
C TYR A 26 5.77 -24.95 6.24
N VAL A 27 6.18 -25.76 7.21
CA VAL A 27 5.45 -25.97 8.45
C VAL A 27 5.65 -24.74 9.34
N SER A 28 4.61 -23.93 9.50
CA SER A 28 4.60 -22.88 10.53
C SER A 28 4.05 -23.46 11.84
N PHE A 29 4.61 -23.04 12.96
CA PHE A 29 4.08 -23.44 14.27
C PHE A 29 2.71 -22.74 14.52
N ASP A 30 1.70 -23.52 14.88
CA ASP A 30 0.43 -22.93 15.33
C ASP A 30 0.60 -22.28 16.70
N LEU A 31 0.81 -20.97 16.67
CA LEU A 31 1.03 -20.15 17.85
C LEU A 31 -0.26 -19.77 18.59
N ASN A 32 -1.43 -20.13 18.05
CA ASN A 32 -2.72 -19.71 18.62
C ASN A 32 -3.03 -20.43 19.92
N ASN A 33 -2.61 -21.70 20.04
CA ASN A 33 -2.86 -22.55 21.21
C ASN A 33 -1.84 -22.38 22.34
N ILE A 34 -0.81 -21.56 22.17
CA ILE A 34 0.22 -21.33 23.19
C ILE A 34 -0.23 -20.24 24.15
N ARG A 35 -0.60 -20.63 25.39
CA ARG A 35 -1.05 -19.72 26.43
C ARG A 35 0.09 -18.92 27.09
N ASN A 36 1.29 -19.49 27.19
CA ASN A 36 2.43 -18.83 27.83
C ASN A 36 3.07 -17.81 26.88
N PRO A 37 3.11 -16.50 27.24
CA PRO A 37 3.62 -15.45 26.37
C PRO A 37 5.13 -15.59 26.05
N GLN A 38 5.93 -16.10 27.00
CA GLN A 38 7.36 -16.29 26.80
C GLN A 38 7.64 -17.44 25.81
N ILE A 39 6.90 -18.54 25.92
CA ILE A 39 6.99 -19.67 24.98
C ILE A 39 6.50 -19.23 23.61
N LYS A 40 5.40 -18.47 23.54
CA LYS A 40 4.90 -17.92 22.28
C LYS A 40 5.91 -17.00 21.59
N ARG A 41 6.64 -16.20 22.37
CA ARG A 41 7.73 -15.34 21.86
C ARG A 41 8.91 -16.16 21.36
N LEU A 42 9.33 -17.18 22.10
CA LEU A 42 10.41 -18.08 21.69
C LEU A 42 10.07 -18.82 20.40
N MET A 43 8.87 -19.38 20.29
CA MET A 43 8.41 -20.10 19.09
C MET A 43 8.35 -19.19 17.87
N ARG A 44 7.99 -17.93 18.05
CA ARG A 44 8.02 -16.93 16.96
C ARG A 44 9.44 -16.58 16.49
N TYR A 45 10.41 -16.55 17.41
CA TYR A 45 11.84 -16.41 17.06
C TYR A 45 12.35 -17.61 16.27
N LEU A 46 11.99 -18.81 16.68
CA LEU A 46 12.38 -20.06 16.00
C LEU A 46 11.78 -20.14 14.59
N ASP A 47 10.51 -19.76 14.46
CA ASP A 47 9.80 -19.71 13.16
C ASP A 47 10.47 -18.70 12.19
N ASN A 48 10.79 -17.50 12.68
CA ASN A 48 11.50 -16.48 11.89
C ASN A 48 12.94 -16.91 11.53
N PHE A 49 13.65 -17.56 12.45
CA PHE A 49 15.00 -18.06 12.21
C PHE A 49 14.99 -19.16 11.15
N TYR A 50 14.05 -20.12 11.26
CA TYR A 50 13.84 -21.17 10.27
C TYR A 50 13.48 -20.61 8.90
N ALA A 51 12.54 -19.66 8.85
CA ALA A 51 12.18 -18.96 7.61
C ALA A 51 13.38 -18.22 6.99
N SER A 52 14.26 -17.62 7.79
CA SER A 52 15.45 -16.92 7.30
C SER A 52 16.47 -17.86 6.68
N ILE A 53 16.67 -19.05 7.28
CA ILE A 53 17.54 -20.10 6.72
C ILE A 53 17.00 -20.61 5.38
N LEU A 54 15.69 -20.93 5.33
CA LEU A 54 15.06 -21.38 4.09
C LEU A 54 15.14 -20.33 2.97
N LEU A 55 14.96 -19.05 3.32
CA LEU A 55 15.09 -17.95 2.36
C LEU A 55 16.55 -17.77 1.90
N SER A 56 17.52 -18.03 2.76
CA SER A 56 18.95 -17.98 2.41
C SER A 56 19.31 -19.07 1.41
N ILE A 57 18.89 -20.32 1.68
CA ILE A 57 19.09 -21.45 0.78
C ILE A 57 18.40 -21.21 -0.58
N LYS A 58 17.15 -20.75 -0.56
CA LYS A 58 16.39 -20.42 -1.79
C LYS A 58 16.92 -19.21 -2.55
N LYS A 59 17.69 -18.34 -1.89
CA LYS A 59 18.33 -17.21 -2.57
C LYS A 59 19.41 -17.68 -3.54
N ASP A 60 20.18 -18.71 -3.16
CA ASP A 60 21.23 -19.28 -4.03
C ASP A 60 20.61 -20.02 -5.22
N GLU A 61 19.51 -20.76 -5.01
CA GLU A 61 18.78 -21.39 -6.12
C GLU A 61 18.15 -20.34 -7.07
N ARG A 62 17.62 -19.23 -6.53
CA ARG A 62 17.10 -18.13 -7.37
C ARG A 62 18.20 -17.42 -8.16
N LEU A 63 19.36 -17.25 -7.58
CA LEU A 63 20.52 -16.68 -8.30
C LEU A 63 20.95 -17.58 -9.44
N HIS A 64 20.93 -18.90 -9.25
CA HIS A 64 21.20 -19.88 -10.32
C HIS A 64 20.13 -19.82 -11.42
N LEU A 65 18.85 -19.71 -11.06
CA LEU A 65 17.76 -19.57 -12.02
C LEU A 65 17.83 -18.24 -12.77
N ILE A 66 18.19 -17.14 -12.08
CA ILE A 66 18.36 -15.82 -12.72
C ILE A 66 19.55 -15.80 -13.67
N ASN A 67 20.64 -16.48 -13.35
CA ASN A 67 21.83 -16.55 -14.19
C ASN A 67 21.65 -17.48 -15.39
N ASN A 68 20.74 -18.44 -15.31
CA ASN A 68 20.38 -19.35 -16.42
C ASN A 68 19.12 -18.92 -17.17
N ASP A 69 18.52 -17.80 -16.77
CA ASP A 69 17.32 -17.25 -17.42
C ASP A 69 17.76 -16.58 -18.72
N ASN A 70 17.64 -17.30 -19.82
CA ASN A 70 17.71 -16.76 -21.17
C ASN A 70 16.50 -15.82 -21.37
N ARG A 71 16.63 -14.58 -20.89
CA ARG A 71 15.57 -13.55 -21.03
C ARG A 71 15.22 -13.25 -22.49
N ASP A 72 16.04 -13.70 -23.42
CA ASP A 72 15.82 -13.58 -24.86
C ASP A 72 14.72 -14.51 -25.37
N GLU A 73 14.27 -15.49 -24.54
CA GLU A 73 13.20 -16.44 -24.87
C GLU A 73 11.87 -16.17 -24.14
N LEU A 74 11.72 -15.04 -23.45
CA LEU A 74 10.38 -14.65 -23.02
C LEU A 74 9.56 -14.43 -24.29
N PRO A 75 8.48 -15.21 -24.48
CA PRO A 75 7.61 -14.98 -25.65
C PRO A 75 7.20 -13.52 -25.61
N ASP A 76 7.38 -12.83 -26.73
CA ASP A 76 6.88 -11.47 -26.90
C ASP A 76 5.55 -11.41 -26.20
N SER A 77 5.45 -10.61 -25.13
CA SER A 77 4.18 -10.38 -24.46
C SER A 77 3.31 -9.71 -25.52
N LYS A 78 2.60 -10.54 -26.29
CA LYS A 78 1.54 -10.04 -27.15
C LYS A 78 0.63 -9.26 -26.22
N LEU A 79 0.76 -7.95 -26.23
CA LEU A 79 -0.24 -7.05 -25.69
C LEU A 79 -1.55 -7.46 -26.34
N ILE A 80 -2.31 -8.34 -25.64
CA ILE A 80 -3.65 -8.74 -26.04
C ILE A 80 -4.52 -7.53 -25.71
N GLY A 81 -4.49 -6.57 -26.61
CA GLY A 81 -5.30 -5.38 -26.58
C GLY A 81 -4.83 -4.49 -27.70
N LYS A 82 -5.76 -4.04 -28.54
CA LYS A 82 -5.47 -2.92 -29.44
C LYS A 82 -4.81 -1.84 -28.61
N THR A 83 -3.59 -1.45 -28.95
CA THR A 83 -3.01 -0.19 -28.49
C THR A 83 -3.95 0.89 -28.98
N THR A 84 -4.96 1.20 -28.18
CA THR A 84 -5.67 2.45 -28.36
C THR A 84 -4.60 3.52 -28.16
N ASN A 85 -4.38 4.35 -29.14
CA ASN A 85 -3.56 5.55 -29.00
C ASN A 85 -4.09 6.29 -27.78
N TYR A 86 -3.43 6.10 -26.64
CA TYR A 86 -3.76 6.84 -25.42
C TYR A 86 -3.45 8.29 -25.77
N SER A 87 -4.49 9.06 -26.03
CA SER A 87 -4.30 10.49 -26.19
C SER A 87 -3.75 10.99 -24.86
N GLU A 88 -2.63 11.70 -24.88
CA GLU A 88 -2.02 12.36 -23.71
C GLU A 88 -2.99 13.28 -22.96
N ASN A 89 -4.18 13.49 -23.49
CA ASN A 89 -5.26 14.32 -22.95
C ASN A 89 -6.09 13.63 -21.85
N LEU A 90 -5.95 12.32 -21.61
CA LEU A 90 -6.70 11.59 -20.59
C LEU A 90 -6.17 11.80 -19.16
N TYR A 91 -4.94 12.26 -19.04
CA TYR A 91 -4.37 12.62 -17.74
C TYR A 91 -4.46 14.14 -17.59
N PRO A 92 -4.84 14.64 -16.40
CA PRO A 92 -4.78 16.07 -16.16
C PRO A 92 -3.38 16.58 -16.51
N LYS A 93 -3.33 17.45 -17.53
CA LYS A 93 -2.10 18.02 -18.04
C LYS A 93 -1.25 18.52 -16.89
N LYS A 94 -0.02 17.99 -16.79
CA LYS A 94 1.02 18.41 -15.87
C LYS A 94 0.53 18.65 -14.45
N ASN A 95 0.69 17.66 -13.59
CA ASN A 95 0.98 17.97 -12.21
C ASN A 95 2.11 19.01 -12.23
N ASN A 96 1.85 20.24 -11.79
CA ASN A 96 2.84 21.34 -11.80
C ASN A 96 4.04 21.05 -10.89
N GLY A 97 4.23 19.79 -10.47
CA GLY A 97 5.26 19.34 -9.56
C GLY A 97 5.05 19.80 -8.11
N LYS A 98 3.99 20.57 -7.85
CA LYS A 98 3.67 21.10 -6.53
C LYS A 98 2.92 20.11 -5.64
N ASP A 99 2.11 19.26 -6.25
CA ASP A 99 1.26 18.31 -5.54
C ASP A 99 1.82 16.89 -5.59
N TRP A 100 1.66 16.16 -4.50
CA TRP A 100 1.99 14.75 -4.34
C TRP A 100 0.69 13.99 -4.04
N THR A 101 -0.11 13.74 -5.09
CA THR A 101 -1.52 13.34 -4.99
C THR A 101 -1.76 11.87 -4.64
N ARG A 102 -0.73 11.05 -4.62
CA ARG A 102 -0.78 9.64 -4.25
C ARG A 102 0.58 9.16 -3.71
N ASN A 103 0.63 7.93 -3.24
CA ASN A 103 1.76 7.35 -2.52
C ASN A 103 3.14 7.51 -3.21
N TYR A 104 3.19 7.46 -4.52
CA TYR A 104 4.43 7.60 -5.29
C TYR A 104 4.47 8.85 -6.19
N GLY A 105 3.80 9.90 -5.77
CA GLY A 105 3.76 11.18 -6.50
C GLY A 105 2.51 11.35 -7.34
N GLY A 106 2.66 11.43 -8.63
CA GLY A 106 1.56 11.55 -9.61
C GLY A 106 1.12 10.21 -10.20
N HIS A 107 0.39 10.27 -11.30
CA HIS A 107 -0.11 9.08 -12.02
C HIS A 107 0.99 8.14 -12.50
N SER A 108 2.15 8.66 -12.88
CA SER A 108 3.30 7.87 -13.32
C SER A 108 3.95 7.04 -12.22
N SER A 109 3.64 7.31 -10.94
CA SER A 109 4.21 6.61 -9.77
C SER A 109 5.75 6.50 -9.77
N ASN A 110 6.43 7.45 -10.42
CA ASN A 110 7.88 7.45 -10.63
C ASN A 110 8.67 8.15 -9.52
N ARG A 111 7.99 8.64 -8.47
CA ARG A 111 8.58 9.37 -7.33
C ARG A 111 9.37 10.62 -7.75
N PHE A 112 9.12 11.12 -8.93
CA PHE A 112 9.81 12.28 -9.48
C PHE A 112 9.03 13.56 -9.20
N SER A 113 9.76 14.59 -8.77
CA SER A 113 9.28 15.97 -8.70
C SER A 113 10.14 16.84 -9.61
N ASN A 114 9.50 17.72 -10.36
CA ASN A 114 10.18 18.72 -11.20
C ASN A 114 10.50 20.02 -10.44
N LEU A 115 10.31 20.05 -9.13
CA LEU A 115 10.73 21.15 -8.27
C LEU A 115 12.25 21.26 -8.29
N LYS A 116 12.78 22.48 -8.45
CA LYS A 116 14.22 22.75 -8.54
C LYS A 116 14.74 23.68 -7.46
N ILE A 117 13.86 24.07 -6.52
CA ILE A 117 14.22 25.01 -5.44
C ILE A 117 15.29 24.37 -4.55
N ILE A 118 15.11 23.10 -4.15
CA ILE A 118 16.13 22.32 -3.44
C ILE A 118 17.03 21.65 -4.48
N ASN A 119 18.33 21.86 -4.36
CA ASN A 119 19.34 21.35 -5.28
C ASN A 119 20.64 21.03 -4.52
N LYS A 120 21.67 20.56 -5.21
CA LYS A 120 22.95 20.16 -4.63
C LYS A 120 23.69 21.29 -3.90
N ILE A 121 23.41 22.56 -4.23
CA ILE A 121 24.09 23.71 -3.65
C ILE A 121 23.50 24.04 -2.27
N ASN A 122 22.17 24.00 -2.16
CA ASN A 122 21.47 24.49 -0.96
C ASN A 122 20.84 23.37 -0.09
N VAL A 123 21.01 22.10 -0.44
CA VAL A 123 20.46 21.00 0.36
C VAL A 123 21.02 20.95 1.79
N ASN A 124 22.25 21.43 2.01
CA ASN A 124 22.87 21.50 3.32
C ASN A 124 22.36 22.65 4.20
N GLU A 125 21.61 23.59 3.61
CA GLU A 125 21.00 24.73 4.29
C GLU A 125 19.57 24.46 4.75
N LEU A 126 19.08 23.23 4.54
CA LEU A 126 17.73 22.86 4.94
C LEU A 126 17.60 22.81 6.46
N GLU A 127 16.58 23.50 6.95
CA GLU A 127 16.17 23.50 8.34
C GLU A 127 14.77 22.90 8.49
N VAL A 128 14.46 22.43 9.71
CA VAL A 128 13.12 21.93 10.05
C VAL A 128 12.16 23.11 10.12
N ALA A 129 11.26 23.23 9.14
CA ALA A 129 10.26 24.29 9.10
C ALA A 129 9.22 24.15 10.22
N TRP A 130 8.78 22.94 10.49
CA TRP A 130 7.85 22.60 11.56
C TRP A 130 7.86 21.11 11.86
N HIS A 131 7.34 20.74 13.01
CA HIS A 131 7.07 19.36 13.36
C HIS A 131 5.67 19.24 13.99
N TYR A 132 4.98 18.14 13.73
CA TYR A 132 3.67 17.86 14.30
C TYR A 132 3.72 16.56 15.10
N LYS A 133 3.37 16.63 16.39
CA LYS A 133 3.31 15.48 17.27
C LYS A 133 1.89 14.90 17.27
N ILE A 134 1.72 13.69 16.74
CA ILE A 134 0.47 12.98 16.80
C ILE A 134 0.20 12.55 18.25
N LYS A 135 -0.97 12.94 18.78
CA LYS A 135 -1.38 12.60 20.14
C LYS A 135 -1.81 11.14 20.23
N GLY A 136 -1.42 10.45 21.28
CA GLY A 136 -1.78 9.06 21.57
C GLY A 136 -0.58 8.13 21.76
N GLU A 137 -0.83 6.89 22.19
CA GLU A 137 0.22 5.87 22.35
C GLU A 137 0.68 5.34 20.97
N THR A 138 1.98 5.15 20.82
CA THR A 138 2.63 4.85 19.55
C THR A 138 3.28 3.49 19.57
N ASN A 139 2.47 2.44 19.54
CA ASN A 139 3.00 1.08 19.39
C ASN A 139 3.04 0.61 17.93
N TYR A 140 2.71 1.47 16.97
CA TYR A 140 2.57 1.11 15.56
C TYR A 140 3.27 2.12 14.66
N ASP A 141 3.96 1.62 13.65
CA ASP A 141 4.61 2.43 12.63
C ASP A 141 3.62 3.02 11.63
N ILE A 142 3.93 4.22 11.13
CA ILE A 142 3.25 4.79 9.97
C ILE A 142 3.85 4.13 8.72
N GLN A 143 3.05 3.29 8.05
CA GLN A 143 3.47 2.52 6.87
C GLN A 143 3.03 3.18 5.54
N SER A 144 2.47 4.35 5.60
CA SER A 144 1.92 5.06 4.45
C SER A 144 2.55 6.42 4.30
N ASN A 145 2.85 6.80 3.06
CA ASN A 145 3.33 8.15 2.77
C ASN A 145 2.19 9.15 2.90
N ALA A 146 2.53 10.36 3.36
CA ALA A 146 1.62 11.49 3.32
C ALA A 146 1.33 11.88 1.85
N ILE A 147 0.17 12.47 1.63
CA ILE A 147 -0.22 13.10 0.37
C ILE A 147 -0.13 14.62 0.56
N VAL A 148 0.33 15.32 -0.45
CA VAL A 148 0.35 16.80 -0.48
C VAL A 148 -0.46 17.27 -1.66
N ALA A 149 -1.51 18.02 -1.40
CA ALA A 149 -2.36 18.63 -2.43
C ALA A 149 -3.09 19.86 -1.88
N ASN A 150 -3.27 20.87 -2.71
CA ASN A 150 -3.98 22.10 -2.35
C ASN A 150 -3.44 22.76 -1.06
N ASN A 151 -2.13 22.85 -0.91
CA ASN A 151 -1.45 23.38 0.28
C ASN A 151 -1.77 22.63 1.60
N LYS A 152 -2.26 21.41 1.51
CA LYS A 152 -2.55 20.55 2.66
C LYS A 152 -1.70 19.29 2.60
N ILE A 153 -1.33 18.79 3.77
CA ILE A 153 -0.72 17.48 3.92
C ILE A 153 -1.70 16.54 4.62
N PHE A 154 -1.96 15.38 4.03
CA PHE A 154 -2.88 14.36 4.54
C PHE A 154 -2.05 13.18 5.04
N ILE A 155 -2.17 12.87 6.32
CA ILE A 155 -1.33 11.90 7.01
C ILE A 155 -2.21 10.78 7.55
N PRO A 156 -2.06 9.53 7.06
CA PRO A 156 -2.65 8.37 7.73
C PRO A 156 -1.88 8.11 9.02
N SER A 157 -2.61 8.13 10.13
CA SER A 157 -2.03 7.99 11.46
C SER A 157 -2.28 6.59 12.03
N TYR A 158 -1.32 6.09 12.81
CA TYR A 158 -1.39 4.80 13.50
C TYR A 158 -2.59 4.69 14.48
N ASN A 159 -3.12 5.79 15.01
CA ASN A 159 -4.26 5.82 15.93
C ASN A 159 -5.62 5.86 15.22
N LYS A 160 -5.72 5.23 14.05
CA LYS A 160 -6.94 5.12 13.23
C LYS A 160 -7.51 6.47 12.80
N LYS A 161 -6.65 7.39 12.38
CA LYS A 161 -7.07 8.71 11.92
C LYS A 161 -6.42 9.06 10.58
N ILE A 162 -7.09 9.89 9.82
CA ILE A 162 -6.47 10.73 8.80
C ILE A 162 -6.36 12.13 9.40
N ILE A 163 -5.16 12.65 9.49
CA ILE A 163 -4.87 13.99 10.00
C ILE A 163 -4.53 14.89 8.82
N THR A 164 -5.07 16.09 8.82
CA THR A 164 -4.77 17.09 7.79
C THR A 164 -4.20 18.35 8.42
N LEU A 165 -3.06 18.76 7.89
CA LEU A 165 -2.33 19.94 8.31
C LEU A 165 -2.16 20.90 7.14
N ASP A 166 -1.97 22.17 7.42
CA ASP A 166 -1.42 23.12 6.46
C ASP A 166 0.01 22.72 6.10
N ALA A 167 0.29 22.57 4.81
CA ALA A 167 1.58 22.03 4.35
C ALA A 167 2.75 23.00 4.62
N ARG A 168 2.48 24.31 4.77
CA ARG A 168 3.49 25.35 5.00
C ARG A 168 3.76 25.57 6.48
N THR A 169 2.72 25.60 7.31
CA THR A 169 2.83 25.96 8.74
C THR A 169 2.80 24.78 9.69
N GLY A 170 2.32 23.61 9.24
CA GLY A 170 2.10 22.45 10.10
C GLY A 170 0.87 22.58 11.00
N GLU A 171 0.07 23.64 10.85
CA GLU A 171 -1.13 23.85 11.66
C GLU A 171 -2.19 22.82 11.36
N PHE A 172 -2.89 22.36 12.41
CA PHE A 172 -3.98 21.41 12.31
C PHE A 172 -5.20 22.02 11.61
N ILE A 173 -5.74 21.28 10.63
CA ILE A 173 -6.96 21.70 9.90
C ILE A 173 -8.15 20.84 10.31
N TRP A 174 -8.05 19.52 10.14
CA TRP A 174 -9.08 18.58 10.54
C TRP A 174 -8.53 17.16 10.71
N GLU A 175 -9.28 16.31 11.38
CA GLU A 175 -9.05 14.88 11.44
C GLU A 175 -10.31 14.09 11.06
N PHE A 176 -10.10 12.91 10.51
CA PHE A 176 -11.15 11.93 10.22
C PHE A 176 -10.87 10.64 10.98
N ASN A 177 -11.80 10.25 11.86
CA ASN A 177 -11.67 9.03 12.65
C ASN A 177 -12.11 7.81 11.85
N LEU A 178 -11.35 6.74 11.96
CA LEU A 178 -11.58 5.45 11.33
C LEU A 178 -12.02 4.44 12.38
N GLU A 179 -12.98 3.59 12.03
CA GLU A 179 -13.38 2.45 12.86
C GLU A 179 -12.30 1.34 12.84
N ASP A 180 -11.73 1.14 11.64
CA ASP A 180 -10.71 0.12 11.39
C ASP A 180 -9.30 0.77 11.31
N TYR A 181 -8.39 0.12 10.61
CA TYR A 181 -7.02 0.59 10.46
C TYR A 181 -6.91 1.77 9.50
N ALA A 182 -5.94 2.64 9.74
CA ALA A 182 -5.54 3.63 8.75
C ALA A 182 -5.01 2.96 7.46
N PRO A 183 -5.13 3.62 6.30
CA PRO A 183 -4.66 3.06 5.04
C PRO A 183 -3.15 2.80 5.06
N ARG A 184 -2.75 1.54 5.00
CA ARG A 184 -1.34 1.13 5.12
C ARG A 184 -0.49 1.46 3.90
N ARG A 185 -1.09 1.44 2.71
CA ARG A 185 -0.37 1.64 1.44
C ARG A 185 -0.68 2.96 0.76
N GLY A 186 -1.44 3.83 1.44
CA GLY A 186 -1.70 5.19 1.00
C GLY A 186 -3.12 5.46 0.55
N MET A 187 -3.29 6.68 0.13
CA MET A 187 -4.53 7.30 -0.30
C MET A 187 -4.33 7.90 -1.68
N ILE A 188 -5.42 8.31 -2.33
CA ILE A 188 -5.36 9.07 -3.56
C ILE A 188 -6.23 10.31 -3.46
N PHE A 189 -5.66 11.44 -3.83
CA PHE A 189 -6.36 12.71 -3.94
C PHE A 189 -6.92 12.89 -5.35
N PHE A 190 -8.17 13.32 -5.43
CA PHE A 190 -8.83 13.70 -6.66
C PHE A 190 -9.20 15.19 -6.59
N PRO A 191 -8.71 16.01 -7.54
CA PRO A 191 -8.92 17.45 -7.49
C PRO A 191 -10.38 17.83 -7.67
N LYS A 192 -10.72 19.05 -7.27
CA LYS A 192 -12.02 19.64 -7.49
C LYS A 192 -12.40 19.61 -8.98
N LYS A 193 -13.62 19.19 -9.27
CA LYS A 193 -14.15 19.12 -10.63
C LYS A 193 -15.51 19.84 -10.67
N SER A 194 -15.57 20.93 -11.41
CA SER A 194 -16.82 21.72 -11.51
C SER A 194 -17.46 22.03 -10.14
N ASN A 195 -18.64 21.52 -9.88
CA ASN A 195 -19.42 21.74 -8.64
C ASN A 195 -19.13 20.70 -7.54
N GLU A 196 -18.15 19.79 -7.72
CA GLU A 196 -17.81 18.79 -6.73
C GLU A 196 -16.56 19.17 -5.94
N PRO A 197 -16.54 18.98 -4.61
CA PRO A 197 -15.35 19.25 -3.81
C PRO A 197 -14.20 18.30 -4.18
N PRO A 198 -12.95 18.65 -3.86
CA PRO A 198 -11.85 17.73 -3.96
C PRO A 198 -12.09 16.55 -3.01
N LYS A 199 -11.69 15.36 -3.43
CA LYS A 199 -11.97 14.10 -2.73
C LYS A 199 -10.69 13.39 -2.36
N LEU A 200 -10.74 12.68 -1.24
CA LEU A 200 -9.72 11.75 -0.82
C LEU A 200 -10.33 10.35 -0.78
N PHE A 201 -9.71 9.39 -1.50
CA PHE A 201 -10.14 8.00 -1.50
C PHE A 201 -9.07 7.12 -0.87
N PHE A 202 -9.51 6.18 -0.07
CA PHE A 202 -8.63 5.20 0.57
C PHE A 202 -9.38 3.95 1.00
N SER A 203 -8.63 2.87 1.19
CA SER A 203 -9.15 1.63 1.76
C SER A 203 -8.80 1.55 3.24
N SER A 204 -9.77 1.19 4.07
CA SER A 204 -9.62 0.86 5.49
C SER A 204 -10.22 -0.52 5.74
N TYR A 205 -9.37 -1.54 5.83
CA TYR A 205 -9.74 -2.94 5.93
C TYR A 205 -10.75 -3.37 4.85
N LYS A 206 -12.00 -3.64 5.21
CA LYS A 206 -13.10 -4.02 4.29
C LYS A 206 -13.97 -2.83 3.87
N LYS A 207 -13.41 -1.63 3.87
CA LYS A 207 -14.13 -0.41 3.50
C LYS A 207 -13.32 0.39 2.49
N LEU A 208 -13.98 0.81 1.42
CA LEU A 208 -13.49 1.83 0.50
C LEU A 208 -14.22 3.12 0.83
N ILE A 209 -13.49 4.16 1.19
CA ILE A 209 -14.04 5.39 1.79
C ILE A 209 -13.72 6.57 0.89
N ALA A 210 -14.68 7.47 0.75
CA ALA A 210 -14.54 8.76 0.09
C ALA A 210 -14.87 9.91 1.05
N ILE A 211 -13.93 10.82 1.23
CA ILE A 211 -14.15 12.04 2.04
C ILE A 211 -13.86 13.30 1.22
N ASN A 212 -14.47 14.39 1.63
CA ASN A 212 -14.15 15.71 1.13
C ASN A 212 -12.79 16.12 1.70
N ALA A 213 -11.82 16.39 0.84
CA ALA A 213 -10.46 16.74 1.24
C ALA A 213 -10.34 18.13 1.88
N GLU A 214 -11.33 19.00 1.74
CA GLU A 214 -11.33 20.32 2.41
C GLU A 214 -11.85 20.24 3.85
N THR A 215 -12.85 19.40 4.09
CA THR A 215 -13.58 19.39 5.37
C THR A 215 -13.43 18.13 6.20
N GLY A 216 -12.81 17.07 5.65
CA GLY A 216 -12.73 15.76 6.30
C GLY A 216 -14.06 15.00 6.38
N LYS A 217 -15.15 15.53 5.87
CA LYS A 217 -16.48 14.90 5.96
C LYS A 217 -16.68 13.86 4.86
N LYS A 218 -17.40 12.79 5.15
CA LYS A 218 -17.77 11.75 4.18
C LYS A 218 -18.54 12.32 2.99
N ILE A 219 -18.24 11.83 1.79
CA ILE A 219 -19.01 12.12 0.56
C ILE A 219 -20.25 11.22 0.55
N LYS A 220 -21.36 11.66 1.11
CA LYS A 220 -22.58 10.84 1.35
C LYS A 220 -23.09 10.08 0.14
N LYS A 221 -22.94 10.62 -1.07
CA LYS A 221 -23.36 9.99 -2.33
C LYS A 221 -22.48 8.82 -2.77
N PHE A 222 -21.30 8.61 -2.14
CA PHE A 222 -20.39 7.52 -2.45
C PHE A 222 -20.72 6.29 -1.59
N GLY A 223 -21.22 5.22 -2.22
CA GLY A 223 -21.67 4.02 -1.53
C GLY A 223 -22.81 4.31 -0.54
N LYS A 224 -22.73 3.72 0.65
CA LYS A 224 -23.63 4.02 1.76
C LYS A 224 -22.93 5.00 2.71
N ASP A 225 -23.39 6.23 2.74
CA ASP A 225 -22.83 7.31 3.58
C ASP A 225 -21.29 7.44 3.47
N GLY A 226 -20.80 7.61 2.25
CA GLY A 226 -19.36 7.80 1.97
C GLY A 226 -18.52 6.53 2.02
N THR A 227 -19.14 5.35 2.08
CA THR A 227 -18.44 4.09 2.29
C THR A 227 -19.00 2.98 1.41
N VAL A 228 -18.13 2.25 0.74
CA VAL A 228 -18.44 0.98 0.07
C VAL A 228 -17.89 -0.16 0.92
N LYS A 229 -18.74 -1.13 1.27
CA LYS A 229 -18.33 -2.36 1.97
C LYS A 229 -17.75 -3.35 0.98
N LEU A 230 -16.51 -3.76 1.21
CA LEU A 230 -15.79 -4.74 0.39
C LEU A 230 -16.03 -6.16 0.93
N LYS A 231 -16.06 -7.15 0.04
CA LYS A 231 -16.13 -8.57 0.45
C LYS A 231 -14.83 -9.01 1.13
N ARG A 232 -13.69 -8.55 0.65
CA ARG A 232 -12.35 -8.87 1.16
C ARG A 232 -11.56 -7.60 1.49
N PRO A 233 -10.62 -7.67 2.42
CA PRO A 233 -9.80 -6.51 2.74
C PRO A 233 -9.01 -5.99 1.55
N SER A 234 -8.88 -4.68 1.46
CA SER A 234 -7.95 -4.01 0.55
C SER A 234 -6.94 -3.23 1.40
N ILE A 235 -5.66 -3.46 1.15
CA ILE A 235 -4.54 -2.80 1.82
C ILE A 235 -3.73 -1.93 0.86
N THR A 236 -4.08 -1.93 -0.43
CA THR A 236 -3.39 -1.18 -1.46
C THR A 236 -3.91 0.25 -1.57
N SER A 237 -3.07 1.16 -2.06
CA SER A 237 -3.53 2.49 -2.46
C SER A 237 -4.45 2.37 -3.66
N PRO A 238 -5.64 2.98 -3.64
CA PRO A 238 -6.48 3.03 -4.83
C PRO A 238 -5.77 3.73 -5.99
N ALA A 239 -6.16 3.39 -7.21
CA ALA A 239 -5.78 4.11 -8.42
C ALA A 239 -7.02 4.71 -9.07
N ILE A 240 -6.85 5.81 -9.79
CA ILE A 240 -7.92 6.45 -10.55
C ILE A 240 -7.53 6.47 -12.01
N PHE A 241 -8.45 6.02 -12.85
CA PHE A 241 -8.35 6.14 -14.30
C PHE A 241 -9.71 6.62 -14.84
N GLU A 242 -9.71 7.76 -15.50
CA GLU A 242 -10.95 8.45 -15.90
C GLU A 242 -11.86 8.69 -14.68
N GLU A 243 -13.11 8.22 -14.72
CA GLU A 243 -14.06 8.29 -13.62
C GLU A 243 -14.19 6.95 -12.85
N LYS A 244 -13.15 6.13 -12.90
CA LYS A 244 -13.10 4.80 -12.32
C LYS A 244 -12.08 4.77 -11.19
N LEU A 245 -12.48 4.19 -10.08
CA LEU A 245 -11.63 3.93 -8.92
C LEU A 245 -11.28 2.45 -8.89
N ILE A 246 -9.99 2.15 -8.95
CA ILE A 246 -9.45 0.80 -9.08
C ILE A 246 -8.81 0.41 -7.77
N ILE A 247 -9.18 -0.75 -7.23
CA ILE A 247 -8.55 -1.34 -6.05
C ILE A 247 -8.21 -2.81 -6.29
N THR A 248 -7.29 -3.31 -5.48
CA THR A 248 -7.02 -4.75 -5.36
C THR A 248 -7.38 -5.23 -3.97
N THR A 249 -7.79 -6.48 -3.84
CA THR A 249 -8.19 -7.06 -2.56
C THR A 249 -7.32 -8.26 -2.18
N SER A 250 -7.42 -8.72 -0.93
CA SER A 250 -6.68 -9.91 -0.43
C SER A 250 -7.16 -11.24 -1.03
N GLU A 251 -8.39 -11.32 -1.52
CA GLU A 251 -8.74 -12.27 -2.56
C GLU A 251 -8.10 -11.72 -3.81
N PRO A 252 -7.19 -12.42 -4.51
CA PRO A 252 -6.45 -11.81 -5.60
C PRO A 252 -7.41 -11.36 -6.71
N SER A 253 -7.98 -10.19 -6.53
CA SER A 253 -8.95 -9.58 -7.43
C SER A 253 -8.65 -8.11 -7.66
N VAL A 254 -9.01 -7.66 -8.87
CA VAL A 254 -9.10 -6.25 -9.24
C VAL A 254 -10.57 -5.86 -9.28
N GLU A 255 -10.93 -4.82 -8.56
CA GLU A 255 -12.30 -4.30 -8.52
C GLU A 255 -12.31 -2.84 -8.97
N ILE A 256 -13.25 -2.51 -9.86
CA ILE A 256 -13.41 -1.16 -10.42
C ILE A 256 -14.75 -0.60 -9.97
N TYR A 257 -14.69 0.57 -9.36
CA TYR A 257 -15.85 1.29 -8.85
C TYR A 257 -16.03 2.63 -9.56
N SER A 258 -17.27 3.07 -9.69
CA SER A 258 -17.57 4.44 -10.11
C SER A 258 -17.01 5.43 -9.11
N LEU A 259 -16.21 6.40 -9.58
CA LEU A 259 -15.65 7.48 -8.77
C LEU A 259 -16.73 8.36 -8.14
N ASN A 260 -17.89 8.47 -8.80
CA ASN A 260 -18.96 9.38 -8.42
C ASN A 260 -19.83 8.84 -7.29
N ASN A 261 -20.18 7.55 -7.34
CA ASN A 261 -21.15 6.98 -6.41
C ASN A 261 -20.72 5.66 -5.76
N GLY A 262 -19.52 5.14 -6.07
CA GLY A 262 -19.00 3.91 -5.47
C GLY A 262 -19.70 2.62 -5.94
N LYS A 263 -20.51 2.67 -7.03
CA LYS A 263 -21.11 1.46 -7.59
C LYS A 263 -20.00 0.58 -8.18
N LEU A 264 -20.00 -0.73 -7.84
CA LEU A 264 -19.11 -1.70 -8.49
C LEU A 264 -19.47 -1.78 -9.97
N LEU A 265 -18.51 -1.52 -10.83
CA LEU A 265 -18.66 -1.58 -12.28
C LEU A 265 -18.15 -2.90 -12.83
N TRP A 266 -17.07 -3.39 -12.25
CA TRP A 266 -16.39 -4.56 -12.76
C TRP A 266 -15.50 -5.21 -11.67
N LYS A 267 -15.40 -6.55 -11.71
CA LYS A 267 -14.53 -7.33 -10.84
C LYS A 267 -13.87 -8.45 -11.64
N PHE A 268 -12.58 -8.62 -11.48
CA PHE A 268 -11.80 -9.72 -12.01
C PHE A 268 -11.07 -10.43 -10.87
N ILE A 269 -11.16 -11.75 -10.86
CA ILE A 269 -10.46 -12.60 -9.90
C ILE A 269 -9.27 -13.20 -10.62
N LEU A 270 -8.06 -12.97 -10.07
CA LEU A 270 -6.84 -13.59 -10.55
C LEU A 270 -6.81 -15.03 -10.01
N MET A 271 -6.84 -16.00 -10.90
CA MET A 271 -6.71 -17.43 -10.56
C MET A 271 -5.24 -17.84 -10.56
#